data_cbb295c4030f2fc1ecfbf1ecc76419de
#
_entry.id   cbb295c4030f2fc1ecfbf1ecc76419de
#
_cell.length_a   1.000
_cell.length_b   1.000
_cell.length_c   1.000
_cell.angle_alpha   90.00
_cell.angle_beta   90.00
_cell.angle_gamma   90.00
#
_symmetry.space_group_name_H-M   'P 1'
#
loop_
_entity.id
_entity.type
_entity.pdbx_description
1 polymer ?
#
loop_
_entity_poly.entity_id
_entity_poly.type
_entity_poly.pdbx_seq_one_letter_code
_entity_poly.pdbx_strand_id
1 'polypeptide(L)'
;MSFRIENRNGVGQTKRVINENRFSTFVTVETCRTCRGMGQIIEKPCQNCKASGKVSARKKIQIEIPPGIEDGMTLQLRGRGISSENEIPGDLFIRIHVKPHQTFERLENGNILYPLKLKYPELVLGTEIIIPTLYGSEKLKIPAGTQVDSIFRLRGKGIPVHGQRSKGDQIVKINLEIPTKVSERQKWLIKELDDTKKI
;
A
#
# COMPACT_ATOMS: atom_id res chain seq x y z
N MET A 1 40.03 -7.14 -7.99
CA MET A 1 40.88 -7.72 -6.92
C MET A 1 40.97 -9.21 -7.18
N SER A 2 42.20 -9.70 -7.50
CA SER A 2 42.44 -11.12 -7.80
C SER A 2 42.55 -11.89 -6.49
N PHE A 3 41.69 -12.88 -6.32
CA PHE A 3 41.73 -13.80 -5.19
C PHE A 3 42.67 -14.96 -5.57
N ARG A 4 43.71 -15.18 -4.81
CA ARG A 4 44.56 -16.37 -4.94
C ARG A 4 43.94 -17.48 -4.10
N ILE A 5 43.42 -18.51 -4.75
CA ILE A 5 42.82 -19.70 -4.11
C ILE A 5 43.89 -20.78 -4.17
N GLU A 6 44.44 -21.18 -3.02
CA GLU A 6 45.29 -22.38 -2.95
C GLU A 6 44.44 -23.62 -2.80
N ASN A 7 44.47 -24.49 -3.78
CA ASN A 7 43.77 -25.75 -3.83
C ASN A 7 44.61 -26.83 -3.11
N ARG A 8 44.28 -27.16 -1.88
CA ARG A 8 44.81 -28.34 -1.21
C ARG A 8 43.88 -29.50 -1.45
N ASN A 9 44.14 -30.29 -2.47
CA ASN A 9 43.43 -31.53 -2.86
C ASN A 9 41.92 -31.48 -3.07
N GLY A 10 41.32 -30.33 -3.21
CA GLY A 10 40.02 -30.08 -3.84
C GLY A 10 38.73 -30.68 -3.27
N VAL A 11 38.81 -31.68 -2.40
CA VAL A 11 37.63 -32.50 -2.05
C VAL A 11 36.91 -32.04 -0.77
N GLY A 12 37.53 -31.18 0.05
CA GLY A 12 36.93 -30.68 1.30
C GLY A 12 36.80 -31.76 2.39
N GLN A 13 37.35 -32.93 2.17
CA GLN A 13 37.28 -34.09 3.06
C GLN A 13 38.67 -34.60 3.38
N THR A 14 38.87 -35.10 4.60
CA THR A 14 40.08 -35.78 5.03
C THR A 14 39.78 -37.25 5.27
N LYS A 15 40.61 -38.12 4.71
CA LYS A 15 40.51 -39.56 4.95
C LYS A 15 41.38 -39.93 6.14
N ARG A 16 40.81 -40.59 7.12
CA ARG A 16 41.53 -41.13 8.28
C ARG A 16 41.44 -42.62 8.26
N VAL A 17 42.59 -43.29 8.25
CA VAL A 17 42.67 -44.74 8.39
C VAL A 17 42.60 -45.05 9.87
N ILE A 18 41.58 -45.80 10.31
CA ILE A 18 41.37 -46.11 11.74
C ILE A 18 42.01 -47.42 12.10
N ASN A 19 42.01 -48.39 11.19
CA ASN A 19 42.56 -49.70 11.46
C ASN A 19 43.12 -50.33 10.17
N GLU A 20 44.31 -50.82 10.22
CA GLU A 20 44.98 -51.47 9.11
C GLU A 20 45.31 -52.90 9.53
N ASN A 21 44.45 -53.88 9.20
CA ASN A 21 44.68 -55.25 9.39
C ASN A 21 44.99 -55.93 8.06
N ARG A 22 45.70 -57.08 8.08
CA ARG A 22 46.16 -57.80 6.89
C ARG A 22 45.06 -58.13 5.86
N PHE A 23 43.80 -58.00 6.25
CA PHE A 23 42.62 -58.34 5.41
C PHE A 23 41.58 -57.21 5.22
N SER A 24 41.68 -56.11 5.95
CA SER A 24 40.72 -55.01 5.81
C SER A 24 41.29 -53.67 6.29
N THR A 25 41.06 -52.63 5.50
CA THR A 25 41.41 -51.24 5.83
C THR A 25 40.12 -50.45 6.00
N PHE A 26 39.85 -49.96 7.21
CA PHE A 26 38.71 -49.05 7.47
C PHE A 26 39.16 -47.60 7.31
N VAL A 27 38.58 -46.92 6.33
CA VAL A 27 38.85 -45.50 6.07
C VAL A 27 37.62 -44.70 6.45
N THR A 28 37.74 -43.83 7.42
CA THR A 28 36.70 -42.87 7.74
C THR A 28 36.95 -41.56 7.00
N VAL A 29 35.90 -41.03 6.37
CA VAL A 29 35.93 -39.76 5.67
C VAL A 29 35.33 -38.72 6.61
N GLU A 30 36.14 -37.77 7.03
CA GLU A 30 35.73 -36.64 7.88
C GLU A 30 35.79 -35.35 7.09
N THR A 31 34.88 -34.41 7.42
CA THR A 31 34.91 -33.07 6.85
C THR A 31 36.21 -32.35 7.25
N CYS A 32 36.93 -31.78 6.33
CA CYS A 32 38.16 -31.05 6.60
C CYS A 32 37.89 -29.90 7.57
N ARG A 33 38.58 -29.90 8.72
CA ARG A 33 38.41 -28.87 9.75
C ARG A 33 38.88 -27.47 9.29
N THR A 34 39.85 -27.43 8.38
CA THR A 34 40.43 -26.16 7.88
C THR A 34 39.54 -25.49 6.86
N CYS A 35 38.97 -26.19 5.90
CA CYS A 35 38.06 -25.62 4.87
C CYS A 35 36.58 -25.88 5.14
N ARG A 36 36.24 -26.64 6.22
CA ARG A 36 34.86 -26.97 6.61
C ARG A 36 34.03 -27.58 5.46
N GLY A 37 34.67 -28.37 4.63
CA GLY A 37 34.00 -29.01 3.49
C GLY A 37 34.06 -28.26 2.18
N MET A 38 34.50 -26.99 2.16
CA MET A 38 34.53 -26.15 0.95
C MET A 38 35.63 -26.52 -0.04
N GLY A 39 36.63 -27.34 0.33
CA GLY A 39 37.76 -27.70 -0.53
C GLY A 39 38.75 -26.57 -0.82
N GLN A 40 38.46 -25.35 -0.44
CA GLN A 40 39.25 -24.17 -0.71
C GLN A 40 39.40 -23.33 0.55
N ILE A 41 40.54 -22.63 0.69
CA ILE A 41 40.80 -21.71 1.81
C ILE A 41 40.99 -20.31 1.25
N ILE A 42 40.25 -19.36 1.78
CA ILE A 42 40.39 -17.95 1.44
C ILE A 42 41.44 -17.32 2.33
N GLU A 43 42.65 -17.09 1.81
CA GLU A 43 43.77 -16.52 2.58
C GLU A 43 43.52 -15.06 2.99
N LYS A 44 42.86 -14.29 2.13
CA LYS A 44 42.53 -12.87 2.39
C LYS A 44 41.03 -12.68 2.24
N PRO A 45 40.27 -12.80 3.32
CA PRO A 45 38.82 -12.57 3.27
C PRO A 45 38.51 -11.13 2.92
N CYS A 46 37.53 -10.94 2.03
CA CYS A 46 37.01 -9.61 1.67
C CYS A 46 36.42 -8.95 2.93
N GLN A 47 36.78 -7.69 3.18
CA GLN A 47 36.31 -6.94 4.34
C GLN A 47 34.78 -6.78 4.36
N ASN A 48 34.13 -6.72 3.17
CA ASN A 48 32.68 -6.53 3.06
C ASN A 48 31.89 -7.81 3.28
N CYS A 49 32.30 -8.94 2.69
CA CYS A 49 31.55 -10.19 2.78
C CYS A 49 32.15 -11.24 3.76
N LYS A 50 33.35 -11.00 4.30
CA LYS A 50 34.07 -11.91 5.22
C LYS A 50 34.11 -13.34 4.71
N ALA A 51 34.39 -13.51 3.43
CA ALA A 51 34.42 -14.81 2.71
C ALA A 51 33.05 -15.48 2.49
N SER A 52 31.93 -14.84 2.81
CA SER A 52 30.60 -15.43 2.59
C SER A 52 30.15 -15.36 1.11
N GLY A 53 30.83 -14.61 0.26
CA GLY A 53 30.44 -14.35 -1.13
C GLY A 53 29.25 -13.40 -1.28
N LYS A 54 28.53 -13.08 -0.19
CA LYS A 54 27.30 -12.28 -0.20
C LYS A 54 27.45 -11.02 0.61
N VAL A 55 26.96 -9.92 0.06
CA VAL A 55 26.91 -8.62 0.73
C VAL A 55 25.48 -8.15 0.77
N SER A 56 24.99 -7.77 1.95
CA SER A 56 23.68 -7.15 2.07
C SER A 56 23.75 -5.73 1.52
N ALA A 57 22.97 -5.45 0.47
CA ALA A 57 22.88 -4.13 -0.13
C ALA A 57 21.43 -3.65 -0.12
N ARG A 58 21.21 -2.37 0.18
CA ARG A 58 19.91 -1.72 0.06
C ARG A 58 19.73 -1.26 -1.39
N LYS A 59 18.75 -1.82 -2.09
CA LYS A 59 18.39 -1.42 -3.44
C LYS A 59 17.12 -0.57 -3.38
N LYS A 60 17.16 0.64 -3.93
CA LYS A 60 15.96 1.46 -4.14
C LYS A 60 15.24 0.93 -5.37
N ILE A 61 13.97 0.60 -5.22
CA ILE A 61 13.09 0.18 -6.33
C ILE A 61 12.06 1.27 -6.51
N GLN A 62 12.00 1.83 -7.71
CA GLN A 62 10.96 2.77 -8.10
C GLN A 62 9.77 1.97 -8.60
N ILE A 63 8.59 2.32 -8.09
CA ILE A 63 7.33 1.64 -8.38
C ILE A 63 6.37 2.66 -8.93
N GLU A 64 5.74 2.36 -10.04
CA GLU A 64 4.64 3.13 -10.59
C GLU A 64 3.33 2.52 -10.08
N ILE A 65 2.58 3.30 -9.32
CA ILE A 65 1.30 2.88 -8.77
C ILE A 65 0.20 3.37 -9.73
N PRO A 66 -0.57 2.47 -10.35
CA PRO A 66 -1.64 2.86 -11.25
C PRO A 66 -2.75 3.60 -10.50
N PRO A 67 -3.38 4.64 -11.12
CA PRO A 67 -4.50 5.33 -10.51
C PRO A 67 -5.68 4.37 -10.32
N GLY A 68 -6.46 4.60 -9.27
CA GLY A 68 -7.63 3.76 -8.97
C GLY A 68 -7.35 2.48 -8.21
N ILE A 69 -6.10 2.24 -7.80
CA ILE A 69 -5.75 1.04 -7.01
C ILE A 69 -6.57 0.99 -5.72
N GLU A 70 -7.04 -0.20 -5.36
CA GLU A 70 -7.84 -0.44 -4.16
C GLU A 70 -6.97 -0.87 -2.97
N ASP A 71 -7.51 -0.71 -1.76
CA ASP A 71 -6.83 -1.18 -0.56
C ASP A 71 -6.67 -2.69 -0.57
N GLY A 72 -5.53 -3.17 -0.12
CA GLY A 72 -5.19 -4.60 -0.10
C GLY A 72 -4.74 -5.19 -1.43
N MET A 73 -4.79 -4.47 -2.54
CA MET A 73 -4.26 -4.94 -3.82
C MET A 73 -2.77 -5.22 -3.75
N THR A 74 -2.32 -6.23 -4.50
CA THR A 74 -0.93 -6.64 -4.57
C THR A 74 -0.36 -6.35 -5.96
N LEU A 75 0.74 -5.61 -6.02
CA LEU A 75 1.53 -5.38 -7.22
C LEU A 75 2.66 -6.41 -7.30
N GLN A 76 2.79 -7.08 -8.44
CA GLN A 76 3.87 -8.02 -8.73
C GLN A 76 4.93 -7.33 -9.58
N LEU A 77 6.16 -7.30 -9.08
CA LEU A 77 7.33 -6.84 -9.82
C LEU A 77 8.19 -8.05 -10.20
N ARG A 78 8.12 -8.46 -11.44
CA ARG A 78 8.84 -9.64 -11.96
C ARG A 78 10.35 -9.44 -11.89
N GLY A 79 11.06 -10.47 -11.42
CA GLY A 79 12.52 -10.47 -11.35
C GLY A 79 13.12 -9.41 -10.39
N ARG A 80 12.35 -8.90 -9.43
CA ARG A 80 12.80 -7.92 -8.43
C ARG A 80 12.87 -8.47 -7.01
N GLY A 81 12.59 -9.76 -6.83
CA GLY A 81 12.71 -10.45 -5.56
C GLY A 81 14.16 -10.82 -5.21
N ILE A 82 14.30 -11.72 -4.28
CA ILE A 82 15.59 -12.23 -3.82
C ILE A 82 16.18 -13.13 -4.92
N SER A 83 17.45 -12.93 -5.24
CA SER A 83 18.21 -13.82 -6.12
C SER A 83 19.16 -14.67 -5.29
N SER A 84 19.15 -16.01 -5.52
CA SER A 84 20.18 -16.93 -5.07
C SER A 84 21.30 -17.02 -6.11
N GLU A 85 22.45 -17.60 -5.72
CA GLU A 85 23.53 -17.84 -6.66
C GLU A 85 23.08 -18.73 -7.82
N ASN A 86 23.27 -18.25 -9.06
CA ASN A 86 22.91 -18.94 -10.31
C ASN A 86 21.42 -19.16 -10.58
N GLU A 87 20.51 -18.53 -9.82
CA GLU A 87 19.07 -18.62 -10.07
C GLU A 87 18.51 -17.31 -10.62
N ILE A 88 17.44 -17.44 -11.39
CA ILE A 88 16.69 -16.29 -11.88
C ILE A 88 16.06 -15.60 -10.65
N PRO A 89 16.21 -14.27 -10.51
CA PRO A 89 15.59 -13.55 -9.40
C PRO A 89 14.09 -13.81 -9.32
N GLY A 90 13.59 -14.12 -8.13
CA GLY A 90 12.17 -14.27 -7.90
C GLY A 90 11.39 -12.96 -8.09
N ASP A 91 10.11 -13.00 -7.92
CA ASP A 91 9.23 -11.84 -8.00
C ASP A 91 9.08 -11.15 -6.64
N LEU A 92 8.89 -9.84 -6.67
CA LEU A 92 8.58 -9.05 -5.50
C LEU A 92 7.09 -8.71 -5.49
N PHE A 93 6.40 -9.09 -4.45
CA PHE A 93 4.99 -8.77 -4.22
C PHE A 93 4.87 -7.63 -3.21
N ILE A 94 4.15 -6.58 -3.61
CA ILE A 94 3.96 -5.39 -2.80
C ILE A 94 2.48 -5.21 -2.53
N ARG A 95 2.09 -5.33 -1.27
CA ARG A 95 0.72 -5.08 -0.85
C ARG A 95 0.51 -3.59 -0.60
N ILE A 96 -0.51 -3.02 -1.24
CA ILE A 96 -0.85 -1.61 -1.13
C ILE A 96 -1.85 -1.40 0.01
N HIS A 97 -1.56 -0.43 0.87
CA HIS A 97 -2.48 0.05 1.89
C HIS A 97 -2.84 1.50 1.59
N VAL A 98 -4.13 1.73 1.34
CA VAL A 98 -4.65 3.05 1.04
C VAL A 98 -5.18 3.71 2.30
N LYS A 99 -4.60 4.84 2.68
CA LYS A 99 -5.06 5.60 3.84
C LYS A 99 -6.43 6.23 3.55
N PRO A 100 -7.34 6.29 4.55
CA PRO A 100 -8.60 7.01 4.42
C PRO A 100 -8.34 8.50 4.17
N HIS A 101 -9.16 9.11 3.32
CA HIS A 101 -9.10 10.54 3.04
C HIS A 101 -9.93 11.31 4.08
N GLN A 102 -9.54 12.53 4.42
CA GLN A 102 -10.24 13.34 5.44
C GLN A 102 -11.65 13.77 5.04
N THR A 103 -11.87 13.97 3.76
CA THR A 103 -13.09 14.61 3.20
C THR A 103 -13.94 13.63 2.40
N PHE A 104 -13.32 12.67 1.74
CA PHE A 104 -13.98 11.74 0.83
C PHE A 104 -13.89 10.33 1.34
N GLU A 105 -15.01 9.62 1.31
CA GLU A 105 -15.08 8.18 1.57
C GLU A 105 -15.11 7.43 0.24
N ARG A 106 -14.29 6.38 0.11
CA ARG A 106 -14.30 5.54 -1.09
C ARG A 106 -15.49 4.60 -1.05
N LEU A 107 -16.19 4.50 -2.17
CA LEU A 107 -17.22 3.51 -2.42
C LEU A 107 -16.76 2.58 -3.55
N GLU A 108 -17.55 1.56 -3.81
CA GLU A 108 -17.32 0.62 -4.91
C GLU A 108 -17.33 1.31 -6.29
N ASN A 109 -16.72 0.65 -7.27
CA ASN A 109 -16.69 1.10 -8.67
C ASN A 109 -16.08 2.49 -8.89
N GLY A 110 -15.11 2.87 -8.06
CA GLY A 110 -14.46 4.17 -8.17
C GLY A 110 -15.31 5.36 -7.71
N ASN A 111 -16.49 5.12 -7.16
CA ASN A 111 -17.31 6.19 -6.60
C ASN A 111 -16.70 6.73 -5.32
N ILE A 112 -17.01 7.99 -5.00
CA ILE A 112 -16.64 8.64 -3.74
C ILE A 112 -17.84 9.28 -3.10
N LEU A 113 -17.93 9.19 -1.78
CA LEU A 113 -18.95 9.87 -0.99
C LEU A 113 -18.36 11.14 -0.38
N TYR A 114 -19.10 12.23 -0.51
CA TYR A 114 -18.85 13.52 0.13
C TYR A 114 -20.03 13.89 1.01
N PRO A 115 -19.92 13.84 2.35
CA PRO A 115 -20.96 14.28 3.26
C PRO A 115 -20.98 15.80 3.32
N LEU A 116 -21.99 16.42 2.73
CA LEU A 116 -22.20 17.85 2.72
C LEU A 116 -23.10 18.26 3.87
N LYS A 117 -22.61 19.12 4.75
CA LYS A 117 -23.37 19.69 5.86
C LYS A 117 -23.99 21.00 5.45
N LEU A 118 -25.31 21.11 5.54
CA LEU A 118 -26.08 22.31 5.25
C LEU A 118 -26.95 22.69 6.44
N LYS A 119 -27.22 23.99 6.58
CA LYS A 119 -28.11 24.52 7.61
C LYS A 119 -29.55 24.38 7.15
N TYR A 120 -30.51 24.36 8.09
CA TYR A 120 -31.92 24.27 7.82
C TYR A 120 -32.44 25.30 6.80
N PRO A 121 -32.11 26.64 6.89
CA PRO A 121 -32.55 27.60 5.92
C PRO A 121 -32.07 27.33 4.48
N GLU A 122 -30.85 26.78 4.33
CA GLU A 122 -30.27 26.48 3.03
C GLU A 122 -31.01 25.29 2.34
N LEU A 123 -31.53 24.37 3.13
CA LEU A 123 -32.32 23.26 2.61
C LEU A 123 -33.73 23.67 2.24
N VAL A 124 -34.34 24.54 3.05
CA VAL A 124 -35.70 25.03 2.78
C VAL A 124 -35.78 26.01 1.60
N LEU A 125 -34.87 26.95 1.57
CA LEU A 125 -34.87 28.03 0.53
C LEU A 125 -34.13 27.61 -0.72
N GLY A 126 -33.30 26.56 -0.65
CA GLY A 126 -32.35 26.22 -1.69
C GLY A 126 -31.11 27.11 -1.64
N THR A 127 -30.02 26.63 -2.20
CA THR A 127 -28.76 27.35 -2.22
C THR A 127 -27.88 26.91 -3.40
N GLU A 128 -26.90 27.71 -3.76
CA GLU A 128 -25.84 27.34 -4.70
C GLU A 128 -24.52 27.42 -3.96
N ILE A 129 -23.79 26.31 -3.92
CA ILE A 129 -22.54 26.16 -3.17
C ILE A 129 -21.44 25.61 -4.04
N ILE A 130 -20.20 25.93 -3.67
CA ILE A 130 -19.01 25.37 -4.28
C ILE A 130 -18.53 24.23 -3.41
N ILE A 131 -18.45 23.05 -3.99
CA ILE A 131 -17.97 21.85 -3.31
C ILE A 131 -16.64 21.37 -3.89
N PRO A 132 -15.78 20.76 -3.07
CA PRO A 132 -14.53 20.19 -3.56
C PRO A 132 -14.82 18.89 -4.33
N THR A 133 -14.01 18.65 -5.35
CA THR A 133 -13.94 17.38 -6.08
C THR A 133 -12.50 16.93 -6.18
N LEU A 134 -12.24 15.70 -6.64
CA LEU A 134 -10.86 15.24 -6.91
C LEU A 134 -10.16 16.01 -8.04
N TYR A 135 -10.92 16.76 -8.84
CA TYR A 135 -10.41 17.47 -10.01
C TYR A 135 -10.56 19.00 -9.92
N GLY A 136 -10.73 19.53 -8.72
CA GLY A 136 -10.96 20.94 -8.47
C GLY A 136 -12.30 21.18 -7.76
N SER A 137 -12.89 22.35 -7.94
CA SER A 137 -14.17 22.74 -7.30
C SER A 137 -15.29 22.78 -8.32
N GLU A 138 -16.49 22.38 -7.91
CA GLU A 138 -17.71 22.40 -8.73
C GLU A 138 -18.83 23.14 -8.02
N LYS A 139 -19.66 23.81 -8.81
CA LYS A 139 -20.87 24.44 -8.30
C LYS A 139 -21.99 23.42 -8.23
N LEU A 140 -22.62 23.29 -7.07
CA LEU A 140 -23.77 22.43 -6.86
C LEU A 140 -24.97 23.30 -6.48
N LYS A 141 -26.04 23.20 -7.25
CA LYS A 141 -27.31 23.85 -6.97
C LYS A 141 -28.19 22.89 -6.17
N ILE A 142 -28.56 23.29 -4.98
CA ILE A 142 -29.47 22.58 -4.08
C ILE A 142 -30.86 23.19 -4.24
N PRO A 143 -31.85 22.44 -4.72
CA PRO A 143 -33.24 22.92 -4.83
C PRO A 143 -33.86 23.26 -3.47
N ALA A 144 -34.79 24.15 -3.45
CA ALA A 144 -35.59 24.45 -2.27
C ALA A 144 -36.40 23.19 -1.85
N GLY A 145 -36.54 22.95 -0.55
CA GLY A 145 -37.23 21.76 -0.01
C GLY A 145 -36.45 20.47 -0.10
N THR A 146 -35.13 20.51 -0.32
CA THR A 146 -34.27 19.32 -0.31
C THR A 146 -34.30 18.66 1.07
N GLN A 147 -34.56 17.36 1.09
CA GLN A 147 -34.61 16.57 2.31
C GLN A 147 -33.20 16.15 2.78
N VAL A 148 -33.07 15.90 4.06
CA VAL A 148 -31.87 15.27 4.65
C VAL A 148 -31.68 13.90 4.03
N ASP A 149 -30.42 13.45 3.93
CA ASP A 149 -30.01 12.23 3.26
C ASP A 149 -30.25 12.18 1.74
N SER A 150 -30.75 13.27 1.14
CA SER A 150 -30.81 13.39 -0.33
C SER A 150 -29.42 13.23 -0.95
N ILE A 151 -29.39 12.60 -2.13
CA ILE A 151 -28.15 12.26 -2.84
C ILE A 151 -28.09 13.03 -4.15
N PHE A 152 -27.02 13.78 -4.35
CA PHE A 152 -26.67 14.40 -5.62
C PHE A 152 -25.46 13.70 -6.23
N ARG A 153 -25.55 13.40 -7.52
CA ARG A 153 -24.50 12.67 -8.24
C ARG A 153 -23.78 13.58 -9.23
N LEU A 154 -22.48 13.75 -9.06
CA LEU A 154 -21.60 14.42 -10.00
C LEU A 154 -20.88 13.40 -10.85
N ARG A 155 -21.32 13.25 -12.10
CA ARG A 155 -20.82 12.22 -13.01
C ARG A 155 -19.34 12.41 -13.35
N GLY A 156 -18.57 11.34 -13.33
CA GLY A 156 -17.15 11.33 -13.71
C GLY A 156 -16.21 12.10 -12.76
N LYS A 157 -16.69 12.48 -11.57
CA LYS A 157 -15.87 13.18 -10.57
C LYS A 157 -15.31 12.25 -9.47
N GLY A 158 -15.50 10.95 -9.62
CA GLY A 158 -14.92 9.92 -8.76
C GLY A 158 -13.50 9.53 -9.14
N ILE A 159 -13.06 8.39 -8.60
CA ILE A 159 -11.73 7.81 -8.83
C ILE A 159 -11.74 7.06 -10.17
N PRO A 160 -10.62 7.06 -10.93
CA PRO A 160 -10.47 6.18 -12.07
C PRO A 160 -10.66 4.71 -11.66
N VAL A 161 -11.39 3.94 -12.46
CA VAL A 161 -11.58 2.51 -12.19
C VAL A 161 -10.37 1.74 -12.73
N HIS A 162 -9.75 0.92 -11.88
CA HIS A 162 -8.57 0.15 -12.28
C HIS A 162 -8.88 -0.76 -13.47
N GLY A 163 -8.02 -0.73 -14.48
CA GLY A 163 -8.21 -1.52 -15.72
C GLY A 163 -9.26 -0.99 -16.69
N GLN A 164 -9.91 0.14 -16.39
CA GLN A 164 -10.91 0.75 -17.27
C GLN A 164 -10.54 2.21 -17.59
N ARG A 165 -11.07 2.73 -18.70
CA ARG A 165 -10.94 4.16 -19.04
C ARG A 165 -11.99 5.04 -18.36
N SER A 166 -12.91 4.44 -17.61
CA SER A 166 -13.99 5.11 -16.92
C SER A 166 -13.56 5.63 -15.56
N LYS A 167 -14.23 6.67 -15.09
CA LYS A 167 -14.14 7.20 -13.73
C LYS A 167 -15.46 6.94 -13.04
N GLY A 168 -15.41 6.70 -11.74
CA GLY A 168 -16.60 6.71 -10.90
C GLY A 168 -17.21 8.11 -10.76
N ASP A 169 -18.24 8.21 -9.98
CA ASP A 169 -18.99 9.43 -9.69
C ASP A 169 -18.70 9.93 -8.27
N GLN A 170 -18.85 11.23 -8.06
CA GLN A 170 -18.90 11.77 -6.72
C GLN A 170 -20.36 11.84 -6.26
N ILE A 171 -20.63 11.17 -5.14
CA ILE A 171 -21.94 11.12 -4.49
C ILE A 171 -21.90 12.13 -3.35
N VAL A 172 -22.75 13.16 -3.44
CA VAL A 172 -22.86 14.19 -2.40
C VAL A 172 -24.10 13.85 -1.56
N LYS A 173 -23.88 13.47 -0.30
CA LYS A 173 -24.95 13.17 0.65
C LYS A 173 -25.23 14.38 1.52
N ILE A 174 -26.46 14.84 1.54
CA ILE A 174 -26.88 16.01 2.32
C ILE A 174 -27.08 15.63 3.78
N ASN A 175 -26.39 16.31 4.67
CA ASN A 175 -26.54 16.18 6.10
C ASN A 175 -26.99 17.54 6.69
N LEU A 176 -27.90 17.51 7.64
CA LEU A 176 -28.33 18.71 8.36
C LEU A 176 -27.32 19.04 9.47
N GLU A 177 -26.84 20.27 9.48
CA GLU A 177 -26.04 20.80 10.56
C GLU A 177 -26.92 21.57 11.55
N ILE A 178 -27.08 21.02 12.75
CA ILE A 178 -27.81 21.68 13.84
C ILE A 178 -26.80 22.44 14.70
N PRO A 179 -26.93 23.80 14.80
CA PRO A 179 -26.01 24.58 15.62
C PRO A 179 -26.23 24.28 17.12
N THR A 180 -25.13 24.02 17.83
CA THR A 180 -25.17 23.78 19.28
C THR A 180 -25.35 25.06 20.10
N LYS A 181 -24.98 26.21 19.53
CA LYS A 181 -25.12 27.54 20.14
C LYS A 181 -25.99 28.39 19.26
N VAL A 182 -27.09 28.90 19.80
CA VAL A 182 -28.04 29.81 19.12
C VAL A 182 -28.22 31.06 19.92
N SER A 183 -28.29 32.23 19.26
CA SER A 183 -28.58 33.50 19.90
C SER A 183 -30.06 33.58 20.32
N GLU A 184 -30.40 34.49 21.24
CA GLU A 184 -31.80 34.71 21.66
C GLU A 184 -32.70 35.10 20.49
N ARG A 185 -32.20 35.88 19.56
CA ARG A 185 -32.94 36.26 18.33
C ARG A 185 -33.22 35.04 17.45
N GLN A 186 -32.27 34.12 17.31
CA GLN A 186 -32.47 32.89 16.55
C GLN A 186 -33.51 31.98 17.24
N LYS A 187 -33.43 31.83 18.56
CA LYS A 187 -34.43 31.05 19.34
C LYS A 187 -35.84 31.61 19.11
N TRP A 188 -36.00 32.93 19.15
CA TRP A 188 -37.29 33.55 18.91
C TRP A 188 -37.81 33.29 17.49
N LEU A 189 -36.99 33.45 16.46
CA LEU A 189 -37.36 33.15 15.07
C LEU A 189 -37.73 31.66 14.84
N ILE A 190 -37.01 30.75 15.46
CA ILE A 190 -37.31 29.30 15.36
C ILE A 190 -38.67 29.00 16.01
N LYS A 191 -39.01 29.62 17.16
CA LYS A 191 -40.32 29.43 17.80
C LYS A 191 -41.47 30.02 16.96
N GLU A 192 -41.29 31.20 16.39
CA GLU A 192 -42.25 31.81 15.48
C GLU A 192 -42.52 30.95 14.23
N LEU A 193 -41.46 30.33 13.68
CA LEU A 193 -41.57 29.40 12.56
C LEU A 193 -42.36 28.13 12.93
N ASP A 194 -42.27 27.65 14.14
CA ASP A 194 -43.04 26.48 14.63
C ASP A 194 -44.51 26.80 14.84
N ASP A 195 -44.80 28.01 15.34
CA ASP A 195 -46.18 28.47 15.56
C ASP A 195 -46.96 28.66 14.25
N THR A 196 -46.32 28.99 13.15
CA THR A 196 -46.94 29.11 11.83
C THR A 196 -47.39 27.77 11.22
N LYS A 197 -47.00 26.62 11.76
CA LYS A 197 -47.45 25.30 11.31
C LYS A 197 -48.86 24.92 11.87
N LYS A 198 -49.48 25.75 12.65
CA LYS A 198 -50.81 25.49 13.25
C LYS A 198 -51.99 26.03 12.45
N ILE A 199 -51.82 26.19 11.10
CA ILE A 199 -52.91 26.57 10.18
C ILE A 199 -53.29 25.36 9.34
#